data_015d9211409b80063a3429903d20e7bf
#
_entry.id   015d9211409b80063a3429903d20e7bf
#
_cell.length_a   1.000
_cell.length_b   1.000
_cell.length_c   1.000
_cell.angle_alpha   90.00
_cell.angle_beta   90.00
_cell.angle_gamma   90.00
#
_symmetry.space_group_name_H-M   'P 1'
#
loop_
_entity.id
_entity.type
_entity.pdbx_description
1 polymer ?
#
loop_
_entity_poly.entity_id
_entity_poly.type
_entity_poly.pdbx_seq_one_letter_code
_entity_poly.pdbx_strand_id
1 'polypeptide(L)'
;EYSYMRSRNRPKGGGTRCYIRSATNPGGIGHAWVKKMFIEGREPFKTYEKKLDIDGRIFTRTSAFIPATVYDNQKLLDNDAAYLARLGDLPEAEKKALLYGDWDTFSGQVFIEFRNNPDGYETRKYTHVIKPFEIPKHWKRYRTFDWGYTKPFSVGWWAIDTEGRVYRYREMYGCKKDVPNTGIRWGADVIAKKICEIEKENEKGNYITGYADPAVWNEGSGTGASVADI
;
A
#
# COMPACT_ATOMS: atom_id res chain seq x y z
N GLU A 1 6.04 10.38 -15.81
CA GLU A 1 5.70 10.24 -17.25
C GLU A 1 4.18 10.37 -17.50
N TYR A 2 3.30 9.61 -16.85
CA TYR A 2 1.84 9.66 -17.09
C TYR A 2 1.25 11.08 -16.94
N SER A 3 1.62 11.80 -15.89
CA SER A 3 1.15 13.18 -15.69
C SER A 3 1.66 14.15 -16.76
N TYR A 4 2.89 13.94 -17.21
CA TYR A 4 3.47 14.72 -18.31
C TYR A 4 2.73 14.45 -19.63
N MET A 5 2.51 13.19 -19.98
CA MET A 5 1.76 12.84 -21.19
C MET A 5 0.35 13.43 -21.19
N ARG A 6 -0.31 13.41 -20.04
CA ARG A 6 -1.63 14.05 -19.86
C ARG A 6 -1.60 15.56 -20.14
N SER A 7 -0.56 16.25 -19.73
CA SER A 7 -0.43 17.71 -19.97
C SER A 7 -0.24 18.06 -21.45
N ARG A 8 0.21 17.08 -22.26
CA ARG A 8 0.42 17.25 -23.71
C ARG A 8 -0.76 16.83 -24.56
N ASN A 9 -1.73 16.14 -23.99
CA ASN A 9 -2.93 15.71 -24.70
C ASN A 9 -3.90 16.88 -24.90
N ARG A 10 -3.79 17.55 -26.04
CA ARG A 10 -4.54 18.76 -26.41
C ARG A 10 -5.26 18.53 -27.75
N PRO A 11 -6.48 19.08 -27.92
CA PRO A 11 -7.13 19.05 -29.23
C PRO A 11 -6.38 19.91 -30.23
N LYS A 12 -6.25 19.44 -31.45
CA LYS A 12 -5.63 20.19 -32.56
C LYS A 12 -6.61 21.20 -33.19
N GLY A 13 -7.90 21.06 -32.94
CA GLY A 13 -8.95 21.92 -33.49
C GLY A 13 -10.31 21.58 -32.92
N GLY A 14 -11.35 22.36 -33.24
CA GLY A 14 -12.71 22.17 -32.77
C GLY A 14 -13.27 20.80 -33.11
N GLY A 15 -14.00 20.20 -32.16
CA GLY A 15 -14.67 18.91 -32.32
C GLY A 15 -13.86 17.68 -31.94
N THR A 16 -12.53 17.79 -31.70
CA THR A 16 -11.73 16.64 -31.28
C THR A 16 -11.81 16.44 -29.77
N ARG A 17 -12.32 15.30 -29.34
CA ARG A 17 -12.32 14.91 -27.92
C ARG A 17 -10.99 14.24 -27.55
N CYS A 18 -10.27 14.84 -26.62
CA CYS A 18 -9.07 14.26 -26.07
C CYS A 18 -9.40 13.23 -24.98
N TYR A 19 -8.82 12.05 -25.09
CA TYR A 19 -8.88 11.01 -24.08
C TYR A 19 -7.56 10.24 -24.04
N ILE A 20 -7.32 9.52 -22.97
CA ILE A 20 -6.18 8.62 -22.79
C ILE A 20 -6.72 7.23 -22.51
N ARG A 21 -6.22 6.25 -23.22
CA ARG A 21 -6.40 4.83 -22.93
C ARG A 21 -5.02 4.24 -22.65
N SER A 22 -4.93 3.43 -21.62
CA SER A 22 -3.71 2.72 -21.26
C SER A 22 -4.07 1.32 -20.81
N ALA A 23 -3.23 0.36 -21.18
CA ALA A 23 -3.27 -1.00 -20.66
C ALA A 23 -2.07 -1.21 -19.75
N THR A 24 -2.25 -1.97 -18.68
CA THR A 24 -1.19 -2.28 -17.74
C THR A 24 -1.55 -3.55 -16.97
N ASN A 25 -0.53 -4.31 -16.59
CA ASN A 25 -0.67 -5.45 -15.71
C ASN A 25 -0.30 -5.08 -14.26
N PRO A 26 -0.89 -5.74 -13.25
CA PRO A 26 -0.42 -5.62 -11.87
C PRO A 26 1.00 -6.18 -11.72
N GLY A 27 1.68 -5.82 -10.62
CA GLY A 27 3.00 -6.36 -10.26
C GLY A 27 4.21 -5.53 -10.70
N GLY A 28 4.07 -4.61 -11.67
CA GLY A 28 5.18 -3.75 -12.13
C GLY A 28 5.46 -2.55 -11.22
N ILE A 29 6.50 -1.77 -11.57
CA ILE A 29 6.93 -0.55 -10.83
C ILE A 29 5.78 0.45 -10.63
N GLY A 30 4.84 0.50 -11.58
CA GLY A 30 3.67 1.38 -11.53
C GLY A 30 2.50 0.85 -10.70
N HIS A 31 2.56 -0.37 -10.18
CA HIS A 31 1.44 -1.07 -9.53
C HIS A 31 0.71 -0.21 -8.48
N ALA A 32 1.43 0.28 -7.50
CA ALA A 32 0.84 1.00 -6.36
C ALA A 32 0.10 2.29 -6.77
N TRP A 33 0.69 3.10 -7.66
CA TRP A 33 0.04 4.34 -8.07
C TRP A 33 -1.13 4.11 -9.03
N VAL A 34 -1.05 3.09 -9.89
CA VAL A 34 -2.17 2.72 -10.79
C VAL A 34 -3.33 2.20 -9.96
N LYS A 35 -3.08 1.28 -9.03
CA LYS A 35 -4.09 0.75 -8.10
C LYS A 35 -4.79 1.88 -7.36
N LYS A 36 -4.03 2.77 -6.71
CA LYS A 36 -4.56 3.92 -5.96
C LYS A 36 -5.36 4.88 -6.83
N MET A 37 -4.92 5.11 -8.08
CA MET A 37 -5.54 6.11 -8.95
C MET A 37 -6.79 5.61 -9.63
N PHE A 38 -6.88 4.33 -10.00
CA PHE A 38 -7.90 3.82 -10.91
C PHE A 38 -8.75 2.69 -10.34
N ILE A 39 -8.29 1.98 -9.29
CA ILE A 39 -8.89 0.72 -8.84
C ILE A 39 -9.40 0.82 -7.42
N GLU A 40 -8.56 1.27 -6.48
CA GLU A 40 -8.88 1.31 -5.05
C GLU A 40 -10.14 2.13 -4.77
N GLY A 41 -11.13 1.51 -4.10
CA GLY A 41 -12.42 2.13 -3.80
C GLY A 41 -13.31 2.41 -5.02
N ARG A 42 -13.08 1.73 -6.14
CA ARG A 42 -13.82 1.92 -7.39
C ARG A 42 -14.40 0.61 -7.89
N GLU A 43 -15.63 0.68 -8.39
CA GLU A 43 -16.25 -0.45 -9.07
C GLU A 43 -15.78 -0.52 -10.52
N PRO A 44 -15.50 -1.71 -11.05
CA PRO A 44 -15.20 -1.91 -12.47
C PRO A 44 -16.29 -1.36 -13.38
N PHE A 45 -15.90 -0.91 -14.58
CA PHE A 45 -16.78 -0.39 -15.64
C PHE A 45 -17.56 0.89 -15.29
N LYS A 46 -17.45 1.40 -14.06
CA LYS A 46 -18.06 2.69 -13.68
C LYS A 46 -17.15 3.86 -14.01
N THR A 47 -17.77 4.95 -14.44
CA THR A 47 -17.09 6.24 -14.65
C THR A 47 -17.09 7.03 -13.35
N TYR A 48 -15.92 7.46 -12.93
CA TYR A 48 -15.70 8.30 -11.75
C TYR A 48 -15.28 9.70 -12.17
N GLU A 49 -15.87 10.70 -11.53
CA GLU A 49 -15.60 12.10 -11.76
C GLU A 49 -14.70 12.66 -10.65
N LYS A 50 -13.71 13.43 -11.06
CA LYS A 50 -12.91 14.26 -10.16
C LYS A 50 -13.05 15.72 -10.56
N LYS A 51 -13.57 16.53 -9.66
CA LYS A 51 -13.65 17.98 -9.81
C LYS A 51 -12.32 18.60 -9.37
N LEU A 52 -11.82 19.54 -10.14
CA LEU A 52 -10.60 20.28 -9.91
C LEU A 52 -10.95 21.75 -9.96
N ASP A 53 -10.66 22.48 -8.90
CA ASP A 53 -10.73 23.94 -8.89
C ASP A 53 -9.36 24.49 -9.31
N ILE A 54 -9.34 25.30 -10.35
CA ILE A 54 -8.16 25.99 -10.84
C ILE A 54 -8.56 27.44 -11.01
N ASP A 55 -8.04 28.31 -10.17
CA ASP A 55 -8.30 29.76 -10.16
C ASP A 55 -9.80 30.10 -10.13
N GLY A 56 -10.58 29.37 -9.30
CA GLY A 56 -12.03 29.57 -9.15
C GLY A 56 -12.88 28.95 -10.28
N ARG A 57 -12.26 28.22 -11.19
CA ARG A 57 -12.97 27.49 -12.27
C ARG A 57 -12.97 26.00 -12.01
N ILE A 58 -14.16 25.39 -12.04
CA ILE A 58 -14.34 23.96 -11.81
C ILE A 58 -14.17 23.19 -13.12
N PHE A 59 -13.19 22.29 -13.15
CA PHE A 59 -12.99 21.37 -14.23
C PHE A 59 -13.32 19.95 -13.78
N THR A 60 -14.06 19.21 -14.60
CA THR A 60 -14.39 17.81 -14.34
C THR A 60 -13.52 16.90 -15.19
N ARG A 61 -12.90 15.94 -14.53
CA ARG A 61 -12.15 14.85 -15.19
C ARG A 61 -12.81 13.53 -14.88
N THR A 62 -13.06 12.73 -15.93
CA THR A 62 -13.59 11.38 -15.79
C THR A 62 -12.50 10.33 -15.93
N SER A 63 -12.68 9.20 -15.28
CA SER A 63 -11.84 8.00 -15.44
C SER A 63 -12.66 6.75 -15.16
N ALA A 64 -12.33 5.66 -15.84
CA ALA A 64 -12.91 4.35 -15.59
C ALA A 64 -11.80 3.29 -15.57
N PHE A 65 -12.01 2.24 -14.80
CA PHE A 65 -11.20 1.02 -14.82
C PHE A 65 -12.00 -0.09 -15.50
N ILE A 66 -11.37 -0.74 -16.46
CA ILE A 66 -11.93 -1.87 -17.19
C ILE A 66 -11.00 -3.05 -16.95
N PRO A 67 -11.36 -3.99 -16.03
CA PRO A 67 -10.56 -5.18 -15.82
C PRO A 67 -10.61 -6.07 -17.06
N ALA A 68 -9.51 -6.75 -17.32
CA ALA A 68 -9.42 -7.80 -18.32
C ALA A 68 -8.47 -8.88 -17.82
N THR A 69 -8.79 -10.12 -18.12
CA THR A 69 -7.98 -11.30 -17.83
C THR A 69 -7.46 -11.90 -19.14
N VAL A 70 -6.55 -12.84 -19.04
CA VAL A 70 -6.09 -13.57 -20.23
C VAL A 70 -7.24 -14.30 -20.93
N TYR A 71 -8.24 -14.73 -20.19
CA TYR A 71 -9.41 -15.46 -20.69
C TYR A 71 -10.35 -14.60 -21.54
N ASP A 72 -10.26 -13.28 -21.44
CA ASP A 72 -11.03 -12.36 -22.28
C ASP A 72 -10.42 -12.21 -23.68
N ASN A 73 -9.21 -12.73 -23.92
CA ASN A 73 -8.52 -12.66 -25.20
C ASN A 73 -8.55 -14.02 -25.93
N GLN A 74 -9.74 -14.43 -26.36
CA GLN A 74 -9.95 -15.69 -27.08
C GLN A 74 -9.02 -15.86 -28.28
N LYS A 75 -8.82 -14.79 -29.06
CA LYS A 75 -7.93 -14.84 -30.21
C LYS A 75 -6.49 -15.20 -29.86
N LEU A 76 -5.99 -14.77 -28.70
CA LEU A 76 -4.67 -15.16 -28.22
C LEU A 76 -4.66 -16.65 -27.85
N LEU A 77 -5.69 -17.11 -27.15
CA LEU A 77 -5.78 -18.49 -26.69
C LEU A 77 -5.95 -19.49 -27.85
N ASP A 78 -6.71 -19.10 -28.88
CA ASP A 78 -6.89 -19.90 -30.10
C ASP A 78 -5.58 -20.02 -30.91
N ASN A 79 -4.77 -18.97 -30.94
CA ASN A 79 -3.51 -18.95 -31.67
C ASN A 79 -2.33 -19.58 -30.90
N ASP A 80 -2.39 -19.61 -29.58
CA ASP A 80 -1.31 -20.10 -28.73
C ASP A 80 -1.85 -20.81 -27.48
N ALA A 81 -2.29 -22.04 -27.66
CA ALA A 81 -2.81 -22.87 -26.56
C ALA A 81 -1.78 -23.13 -25.44
N ALA A 82 -0.49 -23.06 -25.74
CA ALA A 82 0.58 -23.23 -24.75
C ALA A 82 0.82 -21.98 -23.90
N TYR A 83 0.23 -20.83 -24.23
CA TYR A 83 0.40 -19.58 -23.48
C TYR A 83 -0.07 -19.70 -22.04
N LEU A 84 -1.21 -20.33 -21.80
CA LEU A 84 -1.72 -20.57 -20.44
C LEU A 84 -0.79 -21.45 -19.61
N ALA A 85 -0.19 -22.50 -20.21
CA ALA A 85 0.77 -23.34 -19.52
C ALA A 85 2.00 -22.54 -19.09
N ARG A 86 2.55 -21.69 -19.98
CA ARG A 86 3.68 -20.82 -19.63
C ARG A 86 3.36 -19.84 -18.51
N LEU A 87 2.15 -19.30 -18.47
CA LEU A 87 1.73 -18.44 -17.35
C LEU A 87 1.51 -19.26 -16.07
N GLY A 88 1.10 -20.53 -16.19
CA GLY A 88 0.92 -21.45 -15.09
C GLY A 88 2.23 -21.80 -14.35
N ASP A 89 3.36 -21.78 -15.07
CA ASP A 89 4.69 -22.08 -14.53
C ASP A 89 5.34 -20.89 -13.80
N LEU A 90 4.73 -19.70 -13.86
CA LEU A 90 5.22 -18.52 -13.17
C LEU A 90 5.07 -18.64 -11.64
N PRO A 91 5.90 -17.91 -10.87
CA PRO A 91 5.69 -17.75 -9.44
C PRO A 91 4.25 -17.32 -9.12
N GLU A 92 3.69 -17.79 -8.01
CA GLU A 92 2.25 -17.63 -7.70
C GLU A 92 1.76 -16.18 -7.74
N ALA A 93 2.59 -15.22 -7.31
CA ALA A 93 2.25 -13.80 -7.36
C ALA A 93 2.15 -13.28 -8.80
N GLU A 94 3.09 -13.66 -9.66
CA GLU A 94 3.09 -13.26 -11.08
C GLU A 94 1.97 -13.96 -11.85
N LYS A 95 1.73 -15.23 -11.55
CA LYS A 95 0.61 -15.98 -12.10
C LYS A 95 -0.73 -15.31 -11.78
N LYS A 96 -0.98 -14.95 -10.52
CA LYS A 96 -2.20 -14.24 -10.12
C LYS A 96 -2.33 -12.89 -10.82
N ALA A 97 -1.25 -12.15 -10.92
CA ALA A 97 -1.22 -10.86 -11.60
C ALA A 97 -1.56 -10.98 -13.09
N LEU A 98 -0.97 -11.95 -13.80
CA LEU A 98 -1.07 -12.04 -15.25
C LEU A 98 -2.27 -12.86 -15.74
N LEU A 99 -2.66 -13.95 -15.03
CA LEU A 99 -3.83 -14.74 -15.40
C LEU A 99 -5.14 -14.09 -15.01
N TYR A 100 -5.19 -13.56 -13.79
CA TYR A 100 -6.44 -13.09 -13.18
C TYR A 100 -6.53 -11.57 -13.06
N GLY A 101 -5.46 -10.85 -13.41
CA GLY A 101 -5.42 -9.39 -13.24
C GLY A 101 -5.53 -8.96 -11.77
N ASP A 102 -4.96 -9.76 -10.85
CA ASP A 102 -5.06 -9.52 -9.41
C ASP A 102 -4.18 -8.33 -9.00
N TRP A 103 -4.83 -7.25 -8.58
CA TRP A 103 -4.18 -6.02 -8.10
C TRP A 103 -3.87 -6.04 -6.60
N ASP A 104 -4.23 -7.10 -5.88
CA ASP A 104 -3.92 -7.24 -4.45
C ASP A 104 -2.64 -8.05 -4.21
N THR A 105 -2.17 -8.76 -5.23
CA THR A 105 -0.93 -9.53 -5.20
C THR A 105 0.17 -8.79 -5.96
N PHE A 106 1.36 -8.63 -5.36
CA PHE A 106 2.51 -8.02 -6.01
C PHE A 106 3.82 -8.75 -5.68
N SER A 107 4.78 -8.66 -6.59
CA SER A 107 6.10 -9.27 -6.42
C SER A 107 6.83 -8.71 -5.19
N GLY A 108 7.42 -9.59 -4.40
CA GLY A 108 8.10 -9.23 -3.15
C GLY A 108 7.20 -9.19 -1.91
N GLN A 109 5.93 -9.53 -2.03
CA GLN A 109 5.04 -9.70 -0.88
C GLN A 109 5.44 -10.98 -0.13
N VAL A 110 5.77 -10.85 1.15
CA VAL A 110 6.15 -11.99 2.00
C VAL A 110 4.93 -12.86 2.32
N PHE A 111 3.79 -12.24 2.61
CA PHE A 111 2.52 -12.90 2.90
C PHE A 111 1.54 -12.68 1.75
N ILE A 112 1.54 -13.59 0.78
CA ILE A 112 0.68 -13.52 -0.40
C ILE A 112 -0.81 -13.70 -0.07
N GLU A 113 -1.12 -14.23 1.10
CA GLU A 113 -2.48 -14.42 1.61
C GLU A 113 -3.04 -13.15 2.25
N PHE A 114 -2.20 -12.14 2.56
CA PHE A 114 -2.66 -10.89 3.17
C PHE A 114 -3.63 -10.16 2.23
N ARG A 115 -4.84 -9.94 2.71
CA ARG A 115 -5.91 -9.34 1.92
C ARG A 115 -6.59 -8.22 2.68
N ASN A 116 -6.88 -7.16 1.96
CA ASN A 116 -7.78 -6.10 2.37
C ASN A 116 -9.06 -6.22 1.54
N ASN A 117 -10.04 -6.96 2.07
CA ASN A 117 -11.34 -7.14 1.41
C ASN A 117 -12.42 -6.39 2.19
N PRO A 118 -12.90 -5.23 1.71
CA PRO A 118 -13.92 -4.42 2.38
C PRO A 118 -15.24 -5.17 2.64
N ASP A 119 -15.63 -6.07 1.75
CA ASP A 119 -16.87 -6.86 1.90
C ASP A 119 -16.79 -7.84 3.10
N GLY A 120 -15.58 -8.16 3.51
CA GLY A 120 -15.30 -9.02 4.66
C GLY A 120 -15.17 -8.29 6.00
N TYR A 121 -15.19 -6.96 6.04
CA TYR A 121 -14.88 -6.20 7.26
C TYR A 121 -15.84 -6.48 8.42
N GLU A 122 -17.12 -6.62 8.15
CA GLU A 122 -18.13 -6.90 9.18
C GLU A 122 -18.05 -8.36 9.67
N THR A 123 -17.92 -9.28 8.74
CA THR A 123 -17.91 -10.72 9.04
C THR A 123 -16.55 -11.20 9.53
N ARG A 124 -15.49 -10.42 9.35
CA ARG A 124 -14.08 -10.76 9.59
C ARG A 124 -13.64 -12.04 8.87
N LYS A 125 -14.27 -12.32 7.70
CA LYS A 125 -13.95 -13.47 6.87
C LYS A 125 -13.27 -13.05 5.58
N TYR A 126 -12.29 -13.81 5.14
CA TYR A 126 -11.54 -13.57 3.90
C TYR A 126 -10.87 -12.19 3.82
N THR A 127 -10.55 -11.59 4.96
CA THR A 127 -9.84 -10.31 5.06
C THR A 127 -8.90 -10.31 6.28
N HIS A 128 -7.77 -9.62 6.16
CA HIS A 128 -6.84 -9.35 7.26
C HIS A 128 -6.99 -7.92 7.79
N VAL A 129 -7.78 -7.10 7.09
CA VAL A 129 -8.13 -5.75 7.51
C VAL A 129 -9.59 -5.74 7.94
N ILE A 130 -9.85 -5.10 9.07
CA ILE A 130 -11.19 -5.00 9.65
C ILE A 130 -11.52 -3.53 9.91
N LYS A 131 -12.79 -3.22 10.18
CA LYS A 131 -13.16 -1.86 10.58
C LYS A 131 -12.43 -1.44 11.85
N PRO A 132 -11.99 -0.19 11.93
CA PRO A 132 -11.45 0.37 13.17
C PRO A 132 -12.45 0.24 14.32
N PHE A 133 -11.94 -0.09 15.49
CA PHE A 133 -12.72 -0.17 16.71
C PHE A 133 -11.90 0.36 17.88
N GLU A 134 -12.54 0.71 18.97
CA GLU A 134 -11.86 1.15 20.19
C GLU A 134 -11.18 -0.05 20.89
N ILE A 135 -9.88 0.04 21.13
CA ILE A 135 -9.11 -1.03 21.80
C ILE A 135 -9.45 -1.04 23.29
N PRO A 136 -10.03 -2.14 23.82
CA PRO A 136 -10.36 -2.26 25.24
C PRO A 136 -9.15 -2.03 26.13
N LYS A 137 -9.35 -1.34 27.26
CA LYS A 137 -8.24 -0.97 28.18
C LYS A 137 -7.53 -2.18 28.79
N HIS A 138 -8.21 -3.28 28.97
CA HIS A 138 -7.65 -4.50 29.56
C HIS A 138 -6.82 -5.34 28.60
N TRP A 139 -6.80 -5.00 27.30
CA TRP A 139 -5.96 -5.72 26.33
C TRP A 139 -4.51 -5.30 26.48
N LYS A 140 -3.62 -6.28 26.38
CA LYS A 140 -2.17 -6.03 26.39
C LYS A 140 -1.77 -5.27 25.13
N ARG A 141 -0.94 -4.26 25.29
CA ARG A 141 -0.47 -3.42 24.20
C ARG A 141 1.02 -3.54 24.05
N TYR A 142 1.44 -3.55 22.78
CA TYR A 142 2.84 -3.70 22.40
C TYR A 142 3.20 -2.68 21.33
N ARG A 143 4.45 -2.29 21.33
CA ARG A 143 5.06 -1.52 20.25
C ARG A 143 6.24 -2.30 19.70
N THR A 144 6.34 -2.39 18.38
CA THR A 144 7.51 -2.92 17.68
C THR A 144 8.23 -1.80 16.95
N PHE A 145 9.54 -1.87 16.91
CA PHE A 145 10.37 -0.90 16.21
C PHE A 145 11.44 -1.62 15.39
N ASP A 146 11.43 -1.33 14.09
CA ASP A 146 12.46 -1.74 13.14
C ASP A 146 13.16 -0.48 12.62
N TRP A 147 14.47 -0.39 12.90
CA TRP A 147 15.27 0.78 12.59
C TRP A 147 15.58 0.91 11.10
N GLY A 148 15.49 2.12 10.59
CA GLY A 148 15.93 2.47 9.25
C GLY A 148 16.25 3.95 9.10
N TYR A 149 17.31 4.27 8.37
CA TYR A 149 17.72 5.64 8.07
C TYR A 149 17.67 5.90 6.55
N THR A 150 18.47 5.18 5.77
CA THR A 150 18.42 5.19 4.29
C THR A 150 17.31 4.32 3.75
N LYS A 151 16.98 3.25 4.45
CA LYS A 151 15.77 2.45 4.28
C LYS A 151 14.70 2.95 5.23
N PRO A 152 13.42 2.72 4.93
CA PRO A 152 12.35 3.11 5.84
C PRO A 152 12.47 2.41 7.19
N PHE A 153 12.21 3.14 8.28
CA PHE A 153 11.93 2.53 9.58
C PHE A 153 10.44 2.17 9.68
N SER A 154 10.12 1.27 10.60
CA SER A 154 8.73 0.89 10.90
C SER A 154 8.49 0.86 12.40
N VAL A 155 7.42 1.52 12.85
CA VAL A 155 6.90 1.40 14.21
C VAL A 155 5.47 0.91 14.12
N GLY A 156 5.18 -0.23 14.76
CA GLY A 156 3.84 -0.79 14.81
C GLY A 156 3.30 -0.81 16.23
N TRP A 157 2.03 -0.41 16.45
CA TRP A 157 1.32 -0.58 17.71
C TRP A 157 0.31 -1.71 17.58
N TRP A 158 0.35 -2.61 18.55
CA TRP A 158 -0.36 -3.87 18.53
C TRP A 158 -1.17 -4.05 19.82
N ALA A 159 -2.32 -4.67 19.70
CA ALA A 159 -3.11 -5.10 20.84
C ALA A 159 -3.39 -6.61 20.72
N ILE A 160 -3.43 -7.30 21.85
CA ILE A 160 -3.74 -8.72 21.90
C ILE A 160 -4.99 -8.89 22.75
N ASP A 161 -6.02 -9.52 22.16
CA ASP A 161 -7.26 -9.82 22.87
C ASP A 161 -7.13 -11.01 23.83
N THR A 162 -8.19 -11.30 24.56
CA THR A 162 -8.24 -12.42 25.53
C THR A 162 -8.16 -13.80 24.87
N GLU A 163 -8.40 -13.87 23.55
CA GLU A 163 -8.31 -15.10 22.78
C GLU A 163 -6.95 -15.26 22.07
N GLY A 164 -6.04 -14.30 22.28
CA GLY A 164 -4.72 -14.30 21.68
C GLY A 164 -4.66 -13.76 20.24
N ARG A 165 -5.73 -13.14 19.74
CA ARG A 165 -5.71 -12.51 18.41
C ARG A 165 -4.94 -11.21 18.48
N VAL A 166 -4.12 -10.96 17.46
CA VAL A 166 -3.23 -9.79 17.37
C VAL A 166 -3.82 -8.78 16.39
N TYR A 167 -3.94 -7.54 16.83
CA TYR A 167 -4.45 -6.42 16.04
C TYR A 167 -3.39 -5.33 15.93
N ARG A 168 -2.96 -5.00 14.70
CA ARG A 168 -2.18 -3.79 14.45
C ARG A 168 -3.16 -2.63 14.29
N TYR A 169 -3.20 -1.73 15.25
CA TYR A 169 -4.13 -0.62 15.26
C TYR A 169 -3.51 0.72 14.87
N ARG A 170 -2.18 0.78 14.81
CA ARG A 170 -1.45 1.99 14.40
C ARG A 170 -0.10 1.62 13.80
N GLU A 171 0.37 2.48 12.89
CA GLU A 171 1.68 2.38 12.26
C GLU A 171 2.28 3.77 12.07
N MET A 172 3.60 3.88 12.22
CA MET A 172 4.41 4.98 11.74
C MET A 172 5.50 4.40 10.85
N TYR A 173 5.45 4.75 9.56
CA TYR A 173 6.36 4.20 8.56
C TYR A 173 7.20 5.31 7.94
N GLY A 174 8.51 5.22 8.10
CA GLY A 174 9.47 6.23 7.71
C GLY A 174 9.91 6.17 6.26
N CYS A 175 8.97 6.06 5.32
CA CYS A 175 9.25 6.05 3.90
C CYS A 175 9.08 7.44 3.28
N LYS A 176 9.97 7.81 2.38
CA LYS A 176 9.87 9.05 1.60
C LYS A 176 8.65 8.97 0.68
N LYS A 177 7.88 10.06 0.66
CA LYS A 177 6.68 10.16 -0.19
C LYS A 177 7.04 9.95 -1.67
N ASP A 178 6.26 9.10 -2.33
CA ASP A 178 6.37 8.78 -3.76
C ASP A 178 7.72 8.15 -4.21
N VAL A 179 8.58 7.76 -3.27
CA VAL A 179 9.85 7.07 -3.55
C VAL A 179 9.92 5.77 -2.74
N PRO A 180 9.48 4.64 -3.31
CA PRO A 180 9.43 3.36 -2.60
C PRO A 180 10.77 2.96 -1.98
N ASN A 181 10.72 2.29 -0.84
CA ASN A 181 11.88 1.71 -0.15
C ASN A 181 13.01 2.70 0.15
N THR A 182 12.66 3.97 0.36
CA THR A 182 13.62 5.04 0.67
C THR A 182 13.24 5.72 1.98
N GLY A 183 14.15 5.70 2.95
CA GLY A 183 13.94 6.29 4.28
C GLY A 183 13.92 7.81 4.25
N ILE A 184 13.16 8.41 5.17
CA ILE A 184 13.07 9.87 5.36
C ILE A 184 14.27 10.45 6.10
N ARG A 185 15.22 9.60 6.52
CA ARG A 185 16.47 9.97 7.20
C ARG A 185 16.27 10.72 8.53
N TRP A 186 15.29 10.30 9.31
CA TRP A 186 15.14 10.79 10.67
C TRP A 186 16.15 10.11 11.60
N GLY A 187 16.71 10.88 12.53
CA GLY A 187 17.54 10.34 13.61
C GLY A 187 16.70 9.57 14.64
N ALA A 188 17.34 8.74 15.44
CA ALA A 188 16.68 7.95 16.46
C ALA A 188 15.96 8.83 17.50
N ASP A 189 16.55 9.97 17.86
CA ASP A 189 15.98 10.97 18.77
C ASP A 189 14.66 11.56 18.25
N VAL A 190 14.58 11.83 16.95
CA VAL A 190 13.36 12.35 16.31
C VAL A 190 12.27 11.30 16.34
N ILE A 191 12.62 10.05 16.02
CA ILE A 191 11.68 8.93 16.02
C ILE A 191 11.17 8.67 17.43
N ALA A 192 12.05 8.64 18.44
CA ALA A 192 11.70 8.44 19.83
C ALA A 192 10.75 9.54 20.34
N LYS A 193 11.02 10.81 20.04
CA LYS A 193 10.11 11.92 20.36
C LYS A 193 8.74 11.74 19.74
N LYS A 194 8.67 11.35 18.47
CA LYS A 194 7.41 11.10 17.78
C LYS A 194 6.63 9.92 18.38
N ILE A 195 7.30 8.86 18.77
CA ILE A 195 6.68 7.75 19.49
C ILE A 195 6.06 8.24 20.80
N CYS A 196 6.83 8.98 21.61
CA CYS A 196 6.36 9.53 22.88
C CYS A 196 5.16 10.49 22.71
N GLU A 197 5.19 11.37 21.71
CA GLU A 197 4.06 12.25 21.37
C GLU A 197 2.79 11.46 21.05
N ILE A 198 2.91 10.47 20.15
CA ILE A 198 1.79 9.61 19.76
C ILE A 198 1.21 8.85 20.96
N GLU A 199 2.05 8.27 21.80
CA GLU A 199 1.60 7.51 22.96
C GLU A 199 0.96 8.40 24.02
N LYS A 200 1.53 9.57 24.29
CA LYS A 200 0.96 10.55 25.21
C LYS A 200 -0.44 11.01 24.80
N GLU A 201 -0.65 11.25 23.53
CA GLU A 201 -1.92 11.72 23.00
C GLU A 201 -2.99 10.62 22.94
N ASN A 202 -2.60 9.42 22.54
CA ASN A 202 -3.55 8.38 22.14
C ASN A 202 -3.68 7.23 23.12
N GLU A 203 -2.67 6.97 23.95
CA GLU A 203 -2.68 5.81 24.83
C GLU A 203 -3.11 6.13 26.27
N LYS A 204 -3.20 7.42 26.63
CA LYS A 204 -3.77 7.94 27.89
C LYS A 204 -3.41 7.13 29.15
N GLY A 205 -2.13 6.81 29.31
CA GLY A 205 -1.61 6.08 30.47
C GLY A 205 -1.72 4.56 30.41
N ASN A 206 -2.12 3.98 29.28
CA ASN A 206 -1.99 2.53 29.10
C ASN A 206 -0.49 2.16 29.00
N TYR A 207 -0.12 1.08 29.68
CA TYR A 207 1.23 0.55 29.57
C TYR A 207 1.44 -0.16 28.23
N ILE A 208 2.54 0.19 27.55
CA ILE A 208 2.94 -0.42 26.27
C ILE A 208 4.31 -1.05 26.44
N THR A 209 4.42 -2.34 26.15
CA THR A 209 5.70 -3.04 26.12
C THR A 209 6.36 -2.82 24.76
N GLY A 210 7.56 -2.23 24.74
CA GLY A 210 8.34 -1.99 23.53
C GLY A 210 9.26 -3.16 23.19
N TYR A 211 9.30 -3.52 21.91
CA TYR A 211 10.28 -4.44 21.32
C TYR A 211 10.96 -3.77 20.14
N ALA A 212 12.26 -3.93 20.03
CA ALA A 212 13.04 -3.43 18.92
C ALA A 212 13.86 -4.56 18.29
N ASP A 213 14.19 -4.40 17.02
CA ASP A 213 15.15 -5.31 16.37
C ASP A 213 16.50 -5.25 17.08
N PRO A 214 17.18 -6.38 17.30
CA PRO A 214 18.50 -6.39 17.95
C PRO A 214 19.55 -5.50 17.26
N ALA A 215 19.40 -5.20 15.98
CA ALA A 215 20.30 -4.30 15.25
C ALA A 215 20.36 -2.88 15.84
N VAL A 216 19.35 -2.45 16.63
CA VAL A 216 19.40 -1.14 17.31
C VAL A 216 20.50 -1.02 18.36
N TRP A 217 21.05 -2.16 18.83
CA TRP A 217 22.17 -2.22 19.77
C TRP A 217 23.54 -2.21 19.09
N ASN A 218 23.57 -2.27 17.75
CA ASN A 218 24.85 -2.20 17.04
C ASN A 218 25.43 -0.79 17.15
N GLU A 219 26.68 -0.70 17.56
CA GLU A 219 27.41 0.57 17.63
C GLU A 219 27.52 1.19 16.23
N GLY A 220 27.15 2.47 16.12
CA GLY A 220 27.35 3.23 14.89
C GLY A 220 28.82 3.47 14.61
N SER A 221 29.28 3.25 13.39
CA SER A 221 30.66 3.53 13.00
C SER A 221 30.97 5.03 13.21
N GLY A 222 31.72 5.36 14.25
CA GLY A 222 32.27 6.68 14.50
C GLY A 222 31.80 7.40 15.76
N THR A 223 30.75 6.97 16.46
CA THR A 223 30.27 7.62 17.70
C THR A 223 30.34 6.75 18.95
N GLY A 224 30.51 5.44 18.78
CA GLY A 224 30.49 4.48 19.89
C GLY A 224 29.12 4.31 20.57
N ALA A 225 28.11 5.06 20.14
CA ALA A 225 26.74 4.95 20.66
C ALA A 225 25.86 4.14 19.71
N SER A 226 25.03 3.27 20.25
CA SER A 226 24.00 2.54 19.51
C SER A 226 22.74 3.38 19.34
N VAL A 227 21.85 2.96 18.44
CA VAL A 227 20.50 3.58 18.30
C VAL A 227 19.70 3.45 19.59
N ALA A 228 19.94 2.39 20.36
CA ALA A 228 19.26 2.14 21.64
C ALA A 228 19.73 3.04 22.79
N ASP A 229 20.89 3.69 22.66
CA ASP A 229 21.45 4.60 23.68
C ASP A 229 20.95 6.05 23.52
N ILE A 230 20.26 6.35 22.42
CA ILE A 230 19.70 7.67 22.08
C ILE A 230 18.25 7.79 22.55
#